data_fd672ff1f54ab4cce2069690e6318ea8
#
_entry.id   fd672ff1f54ab4cce2069690e6318ea8
#
_cell.length_a   1.000
_cell.length_b   1.000
_cell.length_c   1.000
_cell.angle_alpha   90.00
_cell.angle_beta   90.00
_cell.angle_gamma   90.00
#
_symmetry.space_group_name_H-M   'P 1'
#
loop_
_entity.id
_entity.type
_entity.pdbx_description
1 polymer ?
#
loop_
_entity_poly.entity_id
_entity_poly.type
_entity_poly.pdbx_seq_one_letter_code
_entity_poly.pdbx_strand_id
1 'polypeptide(L)'
;MTHQETLQETLQLAAQKLKAGAPEEALAILEPQRDLCAHAADFWQLLALAHKGMGDSAAAEAAFTSSIAIDPQPHVLTNLANLHRSLRQAETALAYYDQALALASDHLPAQINRARALLDLNRYSDARLAFQTILQANPDHRNATLGLAQASQQLGEQEQALGLFQSVLDGDPTNTVALNGMGISLKTLGYIDDAVNYLQAGAQQAPESPELYTNLASALAQADREDEAVAAYSRALGLSPYDVDLHDWFNGYLGVIAHPQYLDSYRGALEQQPNNVGLATALARKLLLSGRGPEAQSVLEAARSAGGDRPSLETDLSYVYREQGFFNEALVSARSAARLAPQHPDVQRELATALMASGEGYGEALEILDTLLRSYPVDQGLWALCATALRYTDNTERYKRLIDYDRLVQVRTVNAPDEFESLKAFIVYLQDSLNLLHTTQRHPVEQSAVNGTQTLDDLFSRRHHSIDVLKQALEAQLYSVLENLPADDAHPLMSRSTGGLRFSDSWSIKLRDQGFHKNHFHSQGWLSSAFYLRVPDSINYSAAEGWIKFGEPGFRTREPLSAEYWILPREGALVVFPSYLWHGTEPLSQTRERMSVGYDILPT
;
A
#
# COMPACT_ATOMS: atom_id res chain seq x y z
N MET A 1 54.09 -17.20 -28.02
CA MET A 1 52.74 -16.58 -28.06
C MET A 1 52.92 -15.10 -27.80
N THR A 2 52.31 -14.28 -28.63
CA THR A 2 52.30 -12.86 -28.38
C THR A 2 51.40 -12.52 -27.19
N HIS A 3 51.63 -11.42 -26.51
CA HIS A 3 50.81 -10.98 -25.37
C HIS A 3 49.31 -10.91 -25.75
N GLN A 4 49.01 -10.64 -26.97
CA GLN A 4 47.68 -10.54 -27.53
C GLN A 4 46.98 -11.91 -27.74
N GLU A 5 47.77 -12.94 -28.11
CA GLU A 5 47.26 -14.33 -28.23
C GLU A 5 46.87 -14.87 -26.83
N THR A 6 47.71 -14.60 -25.80
CA THR A 6 47.43 -15.04 -24.42
C THR A 6 46.17 -14.35 -23.86
N LEU A 7 45.96 -13.07 -24.12
CA LEU A 7 44.77 -12.35 -23.71
C LEU A 7 43.51 -12.95 -24.36
N GLN A 8 43.54 -13.18 -25.67
CA GLN A 8 42.41 -13.73 -26.39
C GLN A 8 42.00 -15.13 -25.93
N GLU A 9 42.99 -16.01 -25.68
CA GLU A 9 42.76 -17.34 -25.12
C GLU A 9 42.15 -17.28 -23.72
N THR A 10 42.66 -16.39 -22.84
CA THR A 10 42.13 -16.13 -21.50
C THR A 10 40.66 -15.71 -21.53
N LEU A 11 40.34 -14.72 -22.35
CA LEU A 11 38.97 -14.21 -22.49
C LEU A 11 38.00 -15.26 -23.03
N GLN A 12 38.43 -16.04 -24.06
CA GLN A 12 37.59 -17.11 -24.61
C GLN A 12 37.32 -18.20 -23.58
N LEU A 13 38.32 -18.63 -22.81
CA LEU A 13 38.16 -19.67 -21.80
C LEU A 13 37.28 -19.19 -20.66
N ALA A 14 37.46 -17.96 -20.18
CA ALA A 14 36.61 -17.40 -19.14
C ALA A 14 35.14 -17.25 -19.61
N ALA A 15 34.92 -16.77 -20.83
CA ALA A 15 33.59 -16.67 -21.44
C ALA A 15 32.90 -18.04 -21.57
N GLN A 16 33.66 -19.08 -21.91
CA GLN A 16 33.18 -20.47 -21.97
C GLN A 16 32.74 -20.98 -20.59
N LYS A 17 33.54 -20.69 -19.53
CA LYS A 17 33.20 -21.07 -18.16
C LYS A 17 31.94 -20.34 -17.65
N LEU A 18 31.83 -19.04 -17.92
CA LEU A 18 30.61 -18.27 -17.60
C LEU A 18 29.37 -18.83 -18.30
N LYS A 19 29.49 -19.18 -19.61
CA LYS A 19 28.40 -19.78 -20.37
C LYS A 19 28.02 -21.18 -19.83
N ALA A 20 28.96 -21.91 -19.25
CA ALA A 20 28.74 -23.20 -18.59
C ALA A 20 28.16 -23.06 -17.16
N GLY A 21 27.93 -21.85 -16.66
CA GLY A 21 27.44 -21.61 -15.30
C GLY A 21 28.50 -21.85 -14.20
N ALA A 22 29.79 -21.73 -14.52
CA ALA A 22 30.92 -21.94 -13.61
C ALA A 22 31.66 -20.60 -13.35
N PRO A 23 31.08 -19.64 -12.61
CA PRO A 23 31.68 -18.32 -12.37
C PRO A 23 32.97 -18.42 -11.52
N GLU A 24 33.08 -19.38 -10.59
CA GLU A 24 34.30 -19.61 -9.79
C GLU A 24 35.49 -19.96 -10.69
N GLU A 25 35.29 -20.84 -11.69
CA GLU A 25 36.33 -21.22 -12.61
C GLU A 25 36.74 -20.05 -13.52
N ALA A 26 35.75 -19.21 -13.93
CA ALA A 26 36.01 -17.99 -14.69
C ALA A 26 36.88 -17.01 -13.86
N LEU A 27 36.54 -16.79 -12.58
CA LEU A 27 37.36 -15.97 -11.66
C LEU A 27 38.77 -16.47 -11.51
N ALA A 28 38.94 -17.77 -11.32
CA ALA A 28 40.27 -18.41 -11.18
C ALA A 28 41.16 -18.20 -12.42
N ILE A 29 40.55 -18.05 -13.60
CA ILE A 29 41.25 -17.77 -14.87
C ILE A 29 41.56 -16.27 -14.99
N LEU A 30 40.62 -15.38 -14.61
CA LEU A 30 40.73 -13.94 -14.84
C LEU A 30 41.60 -13.25 -13.79
N GLU A 31 41.42 -13.52 -12.50
CA GLU A 31 42.06 -12.78 -11.41
C GLU A 31 43.62 -12.78 -11.51
N PRO A 32 44.31 -13.88 -11.85
CA PRO A 32 45.78 -13.85 -12.01
C PRO A 32 46.27 -12.97 -13.17
N GLN A 33 45.38 -12.62 -14.10
CA GLN A 33 45.68 -11.83 -15.29
C GLN A 33 45.28 -10.35 -15.17
N ARG A 34 44.77 -9.92 -14.00
CA ARG A 34 44.20 -8.61 -13.78
C ARG A 34 45.15 -7.47 -14.20
N ASP A 35 46.39 -7.50 -13.74
CA ASP A 35 47.38 -6.44 -14.02
C ASP A 35 47.78 -6.42 -15.50
N LEU A 36 47.87 -7.59 -16.12
CA LEU A 36 48.23 -7.71 -17.53
C LEU A 36 47.12 -7.28 -18.48
N CYS A 37 45.87 -7.52 -18.09
CA CYS A 37 44.69 -7.29 -18.90
C CYS A 37 43.90 -6.01 -18.50
N ALA A 38 44.45 -5.20 -17.59
CA ALA A 38 43.81 -4.01 -17.03
C ALA A 38 43.39 -2.97 -18.11
N HIS A 39 43.96 -3.01 -19.30
CA HIS A 39 43.66 -2.10 -20.41
C HIS A 39 42.54 -2.61 -21.34
N ALA A 40 42.01 -3.82 -21.13
CA ALA A 40 41.02 -4.45 -22.01
C ALA A 40 39.61 -4.39 -21.38
N ALA A 41 38.69 -3.68 -22.04
CA ALA A 41 37.30 -3.55 -21.56
C ALA A 41 36.60 -4.91 -21.43
N ASP A 42 36.79 -5.82 -22.39
CA ASP A 42 36.18 -7.15 -22.38
C ASP A 42 36.67 -8.00 -21.17
N PHE A 43 37.90 -7.79 -20.74
CA PHE A 43 38.42 -8.46 -19.53
C PHE A 43 37.62 -8.05 -18.30
N TRP A 44 37.45 -6.77 -18.09
CA TRP A 44 36.68 -6.26 -16.96
C TRP A 44 35.21 -6.65 -17.03
N GLN A 45 34.62 -6.71 -18.22
CA GLN A 45 33.25 -7.20 -18.41
C GLN A 45 33.11 -8.67 -17.98
N LEU A 46 34.01 -9.55 -18.40
CA LEU A 46 33.97 -10.96 -18.02
C LEU A 46 34.21 -11.14 -16.53
N LEU A 47 35.12 -10.36 -15.95
CA LEU A 47 35.38 -10.35 -14.50
C LEU A 47 34.14 -9.91 -13.73
N ALA A 48 33.45 -8.87 -14.21
CA ALA A 48 32.19 -8.40 -13.62
C ALA A 48 31.09 -9.48 -13.66
N LEU A 49 30.94 -10.16 -14.80
CA LEU A 49 29.97 -11.27 -14.94
C LEU A 49 30.31 -12.45 -14.00
N ALA A 50 31.59 -12.73 -13.80
CA ALA A 50 32.04 -13.77 -12.87
C ALA A 50 31.71 -13.41 -11.41
N HIS A 51 32.04 -12.18 -10.97
CA HIS A 51 31.67 -11.68 -9.63
C HIS A 51 30.16 -11.66 -9.41
N LYS A 52 29.39 -11.20 -10.42
CA LYS A 52 27.92 -11.26 -10.38
C LYS A 52 27.40 -12.68 -10.20
N GLY A 53 28.00 -13.65 -10.92
CA GLY A 53 27.65 -15.07 -10.79
C GLY A 53 27.95 -15.65 -9.41
N MET A 54 28.95 -15.09 -8.70
CA MET A 54 29.30 -15.42 -7.32
C MET A 54 28.45 -14.68 -6.27
N GLY A 55 27.58 -13.77 -6.68
CA GLY A 55 26.79 -12.94 -5.79
C GLY A 55 27.56 -11.74 -5.19
N ASP A 56 28.81 -11.51 -5.60
CA ASP A 56 29.59 -10.33 -5.18
C ASP A 56 29.23 -9.11 -6.04
N SER A 57 28.14 -8.44 -5.65
CA SER A 57 27.62 -7.30 -6.37
C SER A 57 28.55 -6.10 -6.37
N ALA A 58 29.33 -5.89 -5.29
CA ALA A 58 30.24 -4.77 -5.17
C ALA A 58 31.44 -4.90 -6.12
N ALA A 59 32.05 -6.09 -6.15
CA ALA A 59 33.13 -6.38 -7.09
C ALA A 59 32.64 -6.38 -8.55
N ALA A 60 31.43 -6.87 -8.81
CA ALA A 60 30.82 -6.83 -10.13
C ALA A 60 30.61 -5.39 -10.62
N GLU A 61 30.08 -4.50 -9.77
CA GLU A 61 29.88 -3.07 -10.08
C GLU A 61 31.22 -2.38 -10.40
N ALA A 62 32.23 -2.58 -9.56
CA ALA A 62 33.56 -2.02 -9.77
C ALA A 62 34.18 -2.48 -11.10
N ALA A 63 34.04 -3.76 -11.43
CA ALA A 63 34.56 -4.30 -12.68
C ALA A 63 33.78 -3.80 -13.91
N PHE A 64 32.43 -3.74 -13.87
CA PHE A 64 31.64 -3.11 -14.95
C PHE A 64 32.03 -1.63 -15.15
N THR A 65 32.21 -0.88 -14.05
CA THR A 65 32.64 0.54 -14.12
C THR A 65 34.01 0.66 -14.78
N SER A 66 34.96 -0.24 -14.47
CA SER A 66 36.28 -0.27 -15.12
C SER A 66 36.17 -0.56 -16.61
N SER A 67 35.31 -1.50 -17.02
CA SER A 67 35.05 -1.81 -18.42
C SER A 67 34.52 -0.60 -19.17
N ILE A 68 33.50 0.08 -18.61
CA ILE A 68 32.84 1.26 -19.19
C ILE A 68 33.81 2.45 -19.29
N ALA A 69 34.71 2.61 -18.31
CA ALA A 69 35.73 3.67 -18.32
C ALA A 69 36.76 3.51 -19.47
N ILE A 70 37.00 2.27 -19.93
CA ILE A 70 37.91 2.00 -21.03
C ILE A 70 37.17 2.13 -22.37
N ASP A 71 36.03 1.46 -22.50
CA ASP A 71 35.21 1.45 -23.73
C ASP A 71 33.72 1.29 -23.37
N PRO A 72 32.93 2.37 -23.37
CA PRO A 72 31.52 2.29 -23.05
C PRO A 72 30.72 1.59 -24.15
N GLN A 73 30.23 0.40 -23.86
CA GLN A 73 29.46 -0.43 -24.78
C GLN A 73 28.02 -0.63 -24.29
N PRO A 74 27.00 -0.61 -25.17
CA PRO A 74 25.59 -0.70 -24.79
C PRO A 74 25.26 -1.95 -23.96
N HIS A 75 25.84 -3.09 -24.28
CA HIS A 75 25.59 -4.33 -23.56
C HIS A 75 26.24 -4.36 -22.16
N VAL A 76 27.40 -3.69 -21.97
CA VAL A 76 28.07 -3.58 -20.65
C VAL A 76 27.25 -2.65 -19.74
N LEU A 77 26.84 -1.49 -20.25
CA LEU A 77 25.92 -0.59 -19.55
C LEU A 77 24.60 -1.27 -19.18
N THR A 78 24.04 -2.07 -20.10
CA THR A 78 22.83 -2.88 -19.83
C THR A 78 23.06 -3.90 -18.71
N ASN A 79 24.22 -4.55 -18.67
CA ASN A 79 24.55 -5.52 -17.62
C ASN A 79 24.75 -4.85 -16.25
N LEU A 80 25.36 -3.68 -16.21
CA LEU A 80 25.49 -2.88 -14.99
C LEU A 80 24.10 -2.40 -14.52
N ALA A 81 23.27 -1.90 -15.42
CA ALA A 81 21.89 -1.53 -15.13
C ALA A 81 21.07 -2.72 -14.57
N ASN A 82 21.22 -3.90 -15.16
CA ASN A 82 20.58 -5.13 -14.64
C ASN A 82 21.06 -5.49 -13.24
N LEU A 83 22.34 -5.24 -12.91
CA LEU A 83 22.86 -5.41 -11.55
C LEU A 83 22.18 -4.47 -10.58
N HIS A 84 22.13 -3.16 -10.87
CA HIS A 84 21.46 -2.17 -10.01
C HIS A 84 19.97 -2.49 -9.84
N ARG A 85 19.29 -2.90 -10.93
CA ARG A 85 17.87 -3.30 -10.84
C ARG A 85 17.68 -4.50 -9.91
N SER A 86 18.57 -5.50 -9.95
CA SER A 86 18.52 -6.65 -9.03
C SER A 86 18.78 -6.26 -7.55
N LEU A 87 19.46 -5.14 -7.32
CA LEU A 87 19.69 -4.53 -6.01
C LEU A 87 18.56 -3.56 -5.60
N ARG A 88 17.44 -3.53 -6.30
CA ARG A 88 16.29 -2.63 -6.10
C ARG A 88 16.64 -1.13 -6.25
N GLN A 89 17.66 -0.82 -7.04
CA GLN A 89 18.10 0.55 -7.35
C GLN A 89 17.62 0.94 -8.76
N ALA A 90 16.31 0.98 -8.95
CA ALA A 90 15.69 1.11 -10.26
C ALA A 90 15.97 2.45 -10.95
N GLU A 91 16.09 3.58 -10.22
CA GLU A 91 16.50 4.88 -10.76
C GLU A 91 17.92 4.83 -11.33
N THR A 92 18.86 4.26 -10.60
CA THR A 92 20.24 4.09 -11.07
C THR A 92 20.29 3.19 -12.30
N ALA A 93 19.53 2.09 -12.28
CA ALA A 93 19.41 1.21 -13.43
C ALA A 93 18.86 1.96 -14.67
N LEU A 94 17.83 2.79 -14.48
CA LEU A 94 17.23 3.59 -15.55
C LEU A 94 18.26 4.50 -16.21
N ALA A 95 19.08 5.19 -15.41
CA ALA A 95 20.13 6.07 -15.91
C ALA A 95 21.17 5.33 -16.76
N TYR A 96 21.55 4.11 -16.41
CA TYR A 96 22.48 3.30 -17.21
C TYR A 96 21.83 2.72 -18.47
N TYR A 97 20.54 2.35 -18.44
CA TYR A 97 19.81 1.99 -19.65
C TYR A 97 19.71 3.16 -20.62
N ASP A 98 19.46 4.37 -20.13
CA ASP A 98 19.42 5.57 -20.95
C ASP A 98 20.79 5.84 -21.61
N GLN A 99 21.90 5.64 -20.89
CA GLN A 99 23.25 5.72 -21.48
C GLN A 99 23.48 4.65 -22.55
N ALA A 100 23.03 3.40 -22.31
CA ALA A 100 23.14 2.33 -23.30
C ALA A 100 22.38 2.67 -24.58
N LEU A 101 21.17 3.23 -24.45
CA LEU A 101 20.32 3.62 -25.58
C LEU A 101 20.81 4.89 -26.30
N ALA A 102 21.55 5.76 -25.60
CA ALA A 102 22.23 6.89 -26.23
C ALA A 102 23.36 6.43 -27.17
N LEU A 103 24.02 5.31 -26.86
CA LEU A 103 25.04 4.70 -27.72
C LEU A 103 24.42 3.86 -28.85
N ALA A 104 23.35 3.14 -28.59
CA ALA A 104 22.65 2.31 -29.55
C ALA A 104 21.14 2.34 -29.26
N SER A 105 20.42 3.21 -29.93
CA SER A 105 18.98 3.43 -29.70
C SER A 105 18.11 2.20 -30.01
N ASP A 106 18.60 1.28 -30.84
CA ASP A 106 17.96 0.02 -31.23
C ASP A 106 18.37 -1.20 -30.38
N HIS A 107 19.15 -0.98 -29.33
CA HIS A 107 19.60 -2.06 -28.44
C HIS A 107 18.41 -2.63 -27.64
N LEU A 108 17.73 -3.61 -28.23
CA LEU A 108 16.48 -4.20 -27.72
C LEU A 108 16.55 -4.67 -26.23
N PRO A 109 17.65 -5.33 -25.76
CA PRO A 109 17.75 -5.68 -24.34
C PRO A 109 17.66 -4.47 -23.41
N ALA A 110 18.30 -3.34 -23.75
CA ALA A 110 18.23 -2.12 -22.96
C ALA A 110 16.82 -1.51 -23.00
N GLN A 111 16.16 -1.48 -24.16
CA GLN A 111 14.79 -0.98 -24.28
C GLN A 111 13.82 -1.75 -23.38
N ILE A 112 13.86 -3.10 -23.41
CA ILE A 112 12.97 -3.95 -22.62
C ILE A 112 13.25 -3.79 -21.11
N ASN A 113 14.52 -3.83 -20.71
CA ASN A 113 14.86 -3.76 -19.29
C ASN A 113 14.66 -2.35 -18.72
N ARG A 114 14.82 -1.30 -19.55
CA ARG A 114 14.42 0.07 -19.23
C ARG A 114 12.92 0.15 -18.93
N ALA A 115 12.10 -0.42 -19.81
CA ALA A 115 10.65 -0.43 -19.62
C ALA A 115 10.25 -1.21 -18.36
N ARG A 116 10.96 -2.31 -18.02
CA ARG A 116 10.77 -3.02 -16.76
C ARG A 116 11.19 -2.20 -15.53
N ALA A 117 12.30 -1.44 -15.62
CA ALA A 117 12.70 -0.54 -14.56
C ALA A 117 11.65 0.57 -14.30
N LEU A 118 10.96 1.02 -15.34
CA LEU A 118 9.82 1.94 -15.19
C LEU A 118 8.64 1.28 -14.44
N LEU A 119 8.37 -0.03 -14.66
CA LEU A 119 7.39 -0.76 -13.84
C LEU A 119 7.83 -0.82 -12.36
N ASP A 120 9.10 -1.14 -12.11
CA ASP A 120 9.65 -1.21 -10.75
C ASP A 120 9.56 0.16 -10.02
N LEU A 121 9.54 1.27 -10.77
CA LEU A 121 9.38 2.64 -10.28
C LEU A 121 7.92 3.11 -10.23
N ASN A 122 6.95 2.23 -10.47
CA ASN A 122 5.52 2.56 -10.57
C ASN A 122 5.18 3.62 -11.65
N ARG A 123 6.08 3.82 -12.63
CA ARG A 123 5.88 4.71 -13.77
C ARG A 123 5.14 3.97 -14.89
N TYR A 124 3.95 3.51 -14.58
CA TYR A 124 3.19 2.57 -15.42
C TYR A 124 2.83 3.13 -16.81
N SER A 125 2.47 4.41 -16.88
CA SER A 125 2.16 5.06 -18.17
C SER A 125 3.38 5.12 -19.09
N ASP A 126 4.56 5.43 -18.54
CA ASP A 126 5.80 5.47 -19.31
C ASP A 126 6.23 4.06 -19.74
N ALA A 127 6.08 3.08 -18.84
CA ALA A 127 6.35 1.67 -19.15
C ALA A 127 5.45 1.16 -20.27
N ARG A 128 4.15 1.45 -20.22
CA ARG A 128 3.17 1.11 -21.26
C ARG A 128 3.61 1.64 -22.61
N LEU A 129 3.91 2.94 -22.68
CA LEU A 129 4.36 3.57 -23.93
C LEU A 129 5.65 2.93 -24.47
N ALA A 130 6.61 2.64 -23.59
CA ALA A 130 7.86 2.00 -23.97
C ALA A 130 7.63 0.59 -24.55
N PHE A 131 6.80 -0.25 -23.89
CA PHE A 131 6.47 -1.58 -24.41
C PHE A 131 5.67 -1.51 -25.70
N GLN A 132 4.73 -0.59 -25.86
CA GLN A 132 4.02 -0.37 -27.11
C GLN A 132 4.97 -0.03 -28.26
N THR A 133 5.95 0.84 -28.02
CA THR A 133 6.97 1.19 -29.02
C THR A 133 7.81 -0.02 -29.43
N ILE A 134 8.21 -0.85 -28.46
CA ILE A 134 8.95 -2.09 -28.73
C ILE A 134 8.11 -3.05 -29.60
N LEU A 135 6.82 -3.21 -29.27
CA LEU A 135 5.92 -4.11 -30.00
C LEU A 135 5.55 -3.61 -31.39
N GLN A 136 5.59 -2.31 -31.65
CA GLN A 136 5.45 -1.77 -33.01
C GLN A 136 6.58 -2.26 -33.95
N ALA A 137 7.81 -2.34 -33.41
CA ALA A 137 8.97 -2.83 -34.15
C ALA A 137 9.10 -4.37 -34.11
N ASN A 138 8.63 -5.00 -33.03
CA ASN A 138 8.76 -6.44 -32.76
C ASN A 138 7.43 -7.01 -32.26
N PRO A 139 6.41 -7.21 -33.10
CA PRO A 139 5.03 -7.55 -32.69
C PRO A 139 4.92 -8.84 -31.86
N ASP A 140 5.75 -9.83 -32.13
CA ASP A 140 5.70 -11.15 -31.48
C ASP A 140 6.64 -11.25 -30.24
N HIS A 141 7.14 -10.11 -29.73
CA HIS A 141 8.10 -10.14 -28.64
C HIS A 141 7.43 -10.40 -27.28
N ARG A 142 7.34 -11.68 -26.90
CA ARG A 142 6.64 -12.17 -25.69
C ARG A 142 6.93 -11.36 -24.42
N ASN A 143 8.20 -11.06 -24.13
CA ASN A 143 8.55 -10.31 -22.92
C ASN A 143 8.05 -8.86 -22.94
N ALA A 144 7.94 -8.24 -24.11
CA ALA A 144 7.35 -6.91 -24.24
C ALA A 144 5.82 -6.97 -24.09
N THR A 145 5.16 -8.02 -24.61
CA THR A 145 3.73 -8.27 -24.41
C THR A 145 3.41 -8.46 -22.93
N LEU A 146 4.20 -9.27 -22.21
CA LEU A 146 4.05 -9.43 -20.76
C LEU A 146 4.22 -8.11 -20.01
N GLY A 147 5.24 -7.33 -20.35
CA GLY A 147 5.46 -6.03 -19.71
C GLY A 147 4.33 -5.04 -20.01
N LEU A 148 3.79 -5.03 -21.24
CA LEU A 148 2.63 -4.23 -21.60
C LEU A 148 1.38 -4.66 -20.79
N ALA A 149 1.16 -5.98 -20.68
CA ALA A 149 0.05 -6.52 -19.88
C ALA A 149 0.13 -6.10 -18.42
N GLN A 150 1.33 -6.19 -17.81
CA GLN A 150 1.57 -5.75 -16.44
C GLN A 150 1.33 -4.24 -16.27
N ALA A 151 1.82 -3.42 -17.21
CA ALA A 151 1.59 -1.98 -17.18
C ALA A 151 0.09 -1.63 -17.27
N SER A 152 -0.64 -2.26 -18.21
CA SER A 152 -2.08 -2.08 -18.38
C SER A 152 -2.86 -2.53 -17.13
N GLN A 153 -2.47 -3.66 -16.52
CA GLN A 153 -3.06 -4.14 -15.28
C GLN A 153 -2.93 -3.12 -14.14
N GLN A 154 -1.73 -2.54 -13.96
CA GLN A 154 -1.47 -1.53 -12.92
C GLN A 154 -2.17 -0.19 -13.20
N LEU A 155 -2.47 0.12 -14.45
CA LEU A 155 -3.26 1.28 -14.86
C LEU A 155 -4.79 1.05 -14.73
N GLY A 156 -5.21 -0.14 -14.30
CA GLY A 156 -6.63 -0.49 -14.17
C GLY A 156 -7.29 -0.93 -15.48
N GLU A 157 -6.53 -1.09 -16.56
CA GLU A 157 -7.01 -1.52 -17.90
C GLU A 157 -7.12 -3.05 -17.95
N GLN A 158 -7.95 -3.64 -17.06
CA GLN A 158 -7.96 -5.08 -16.80
C GLN A 158 -8.33 -5.91 -18.04
N GLU A 159 -9.32 -5.48 -18.85
CA GLU A 159 -9.74 -6.19 -20.05
C GLU A 159 -8.62 -6.24 -21.11
N GLN A 160 -7.86 -5.15 -21.25
CA GLN A 160 -6.71 -5.11 -22.15
C GLN A 160 -5.59 -6.03 -21.63
N ALA A 161 -5.33 -5.99 -20.31
CA ALA A 161 -4.34 -6.88 -19.69
C ALA A 161 -4.69 -8.35 -19.91
N LEU A 162 -5.96 -8.75 -19.74
CA LEU A 162 -6.43 -10.11 -20.01
C LEU A 162 -6.15 -10.54 -21.45
N GLY A 163 -6.47 -9.70 -22.43
CA GLY A 163 -6.19 -10.02 -23.85
C GLY A 163 -4.69 -10.24 -24.14
N LEU A 164 -3.84 -9.43 -23.52
CA LEU A 164 -2.39 -9.54 -23.67
C LEU A 164 -1.83 -10.79 -22.95
N PHE A 165 -2.26 -11.07 -21.71
CA PHE A 165 -1.86 -12.30 -21.01
C PHE A 165 -2.34 -13.55 -21.77
N GLN A 166 -3.58 -13.54 -22.29
CA GLN A 166 -4.09 -14.65 -23.10
C GLN A 166 -3.22 -14.90 -24.33
N SER A 167 -2.81 -13.85 -25.06
CA SER A 167 -1.94 -14.02 -26.22
C SER A 167 -0.58 -14.66 -25.87
N VAL A 168 -0.07 -14.42 -24.66
CA VAL A 168 1.13 -15.11 -24.18
C VAL A 168 0.85 -16.58 -23.87
N LEU A 169 -0.30 -16.88 -23.24
CA LEU A 169 -0.70 -18.24 -22.89
C LEU A 169 -1.04 -19.10 -24.11
N ASP A 170 -1.52 -18.50 -25.21
CA ASP A 170 -1.74 -19.20 -26.48
C ASP A 170 -0.43 -19.76 -27.05
N GLY A 171 0.68 -19.08 -26.83
CA GLY A 171 2.02 -19.54 -27.24
C GLY A 171 2.80 -20.31 -26.16
N ASP A 172 2.43 -20.15 -24.89
CA ASP A 172 3.08 -20.77 -23.74
C ASP A 172 2.09 -20.94 -22.58
N PRO A 173 1.27 -22.01 -22.59
CA PRO A 173 0.22 -22.24 -21.59
C PRO A 173 0.73 -22.40 -20.15
N THR A 174 2.04 -22.59 -19.98
CA THR A 174 2.69 -22.78 -18.68
C THR A 174 3.35 -21.52 -18.15
N ASN A 175 3.22 -20.39 -18.83
CA ASN A 175 3.85 -19.14 -18.44
C ASN A 175 3.28 -18.62 -17.12
N THR A 176 4.04 -18.77 -16.05
CA THR A 176 3.61 -18.44 -14.68
C THR A 176 3.29 -16.97 -14.47
N VAL A 177 4.00 -16.06 -15.17
CA VAL A 177 3.74 -14.61 -15.08
C VAL A 177 2.39 -14.28 -15.72
N ALA A 178 2.09 -14.89 -16.88
CA ALA A 178 0.79 -14.69 -17.53
C ALA A 178 -0.35 -15.33 -16.75
N LEU A 179 -0.15 -16.55 -16.18
CA LEU A 179 -1.15 -17.21 -15.33
C LEU A 179 -1.47 -16.37 -14.08
N ASN A 180 -0.43 -15.82 -13.42
CA ASN A 180 -0.60 -14.92 -12.29
C ASN A 180 -1.35 -13.63 -12.68
N GLY A 181 -0.94 -13.01 -13.79
CA GLY A 181 -1.58 -11.80 -14.30
C GLY A 181 -3.05 -12.02 -14.69
N MET A 182 -3.38 -13.14 -15.35
CA MET A 182 -4.77 -13.54 -15.61
C MET A 182 -5.58 -13.63 -14.32
N GLY A 183 -5.06 -14.36 -13.32
CA GLY A 183 -5.74 -14.53 -12.05
C GLY A 183 -5.99 -13.22 -11.32
N ILE A 184 -4.99 -12.33 -11.24
CA ILE A 184 -5.13 -11.01 -10.60
C ILE A 184 -6.17 -10.16 -11.35
N SER A 185 -6.10 -10.07 -12.68
CA SER A 185 -7.03 -9.27 -13.49
C SER A 185 -8.47 -9.80 -13.41
N LEU A 186 -8.66 -11.12 -13.48
CA LEU A 186 -9.97 -11.75 -13.35
C LEU A 186 -10.57 -11.51 -11.95
N LYS A 187 -9.75 -11.65 -10.91
CA LYS A 187 -10.14 -11.34 -9.52
C LYS A 187 -10.63 -9.89 -9.39
N THR A 188 -9.87 -8.93 -9.94
CA THR A 188 -10.23 -7.51 -9.92
C THR A 188 -11.53 -7.23 -10.68
N LEU A 189 -11.82 -7.99 -11.73
CA LEU A 189 -13.07 -7.89 -12.50
C LEU A 189 -14.24 -8.68 -11.88
N GLY A 190 -14.02 -9.37 -10.75
CA GLY A 190 -15.06 -10.15 -10.06
C GLY A 190 -15.29 -11.55 -10.62
N TYR A 191 -14.48 -12.04 -11.55
CA TYR A 191 -14.53 -13.42 -12.07
C TYR A 191 -13.73 -14.37 -11.17
N ILE A 192 -14.21 -14.57 -9.94
CA ILE A 192 -13.42 -15.16 -8.85
C ILE A 192 -13.07 -16.63 -9.12
N ASP A 193 -14.02 -17.44 -9.61
CA ASP A 193 -13.76 -18.85 -9.91
C ASP A 193 -12.71 -19.04 -11.01
N ASP A 194 -12.77 -18.22 -12.07
CA ASP A 194 -11.78 -18.24 -13.13
C ASP A 194 -10.41 -17.77 -12.61
N ALA A 195 -10.38 -16.75 -11.75
CA ALA A 195 -9.16 -16.29 -11.10
C ALA A 195 -8.49 -17.41 -10.29
N VAL A 196 -9.27 -18.14 -9.49
CA VAL A 196 -8.77 -19.30 -8.73
C VAL A 196 -8.17 -20.36 -9.66
N ASN A 197 -8.84 -20.68 -10.78
CA ASN A 197 -8.36 -21.68 -11.73
C ASN A 197 -7.00 -21.29 -12.33
N TYR A 198 -6.83 -20.04 -12.79
CA TYR A 198 -5.57 -19.57 -13.34
C TYR A 198 -4.45 -19.50 -12.30
N LEU A 199 -4.74 -19.01 -11.09
CA LEU A 199 -3.74 -18.94 -10.01
C LEU A 199 -3.33 -20.34 -9.53
N GLN A 200 -4.27 -21.28 -9.48
CA GLN A 200 -3.98 -22.68 -9.13
C GLN A 200 -3.10 -23.34 -10.20
N ALA A 201 -3.36 -23.09 -11.48
CA ALA A 201 -2.50 -23.55 -12.57
C ALA A 201 -1.10 -22.94 -12.45
N GLY A 202 -0.98 -21.64 -12.15
CA GLY A 202 0.30 -20.96 -11.92
C GLY A 202 1.08 -21.57 -10.75
N ALA A 203 0.42 -21.80 -9.60
CA ALA A 203 1.04 -22.42 -8.43
C ALA A 203 1.51 -23.87 -8.67
N GLN A 204 0.82 -24.60 -9.53
CA GLN A 204 1.26 -25.94 -9.96
C GLN A 204 2.53 -25.89 -10.83
N GLN A 205 2.67 -24.87 -11.69
CA GLN A 205 3.86 -24.70 -12.54
C GLN A 205 5.06 -24.15 -11.77
N ALA A 206 4.85 -23.35 -10.73
CA ALA A 206 5.90 -22.79 -9.89
C ALA A 206 5.63 -23.05 -8.39
N PRO A 207 5.79 -24.30 -7.91
CA PRO A 207 5.43 -24.70 -6.54
C PRO A 207 6.30 -24.06 -5.45
N GLU A 208 7.37 -23.37 -5.83
CA GLU A 208 8.28 -22.63 -4.95
C GLU A 208 8.04 -21.10 -4.98
N SER A 209 6.95 -20.63 -5.60
CA SER A 209 6.62 -19.21 -5.65
C SER A 209 5.66 -18.81 -4.51
N PRO A 210 6.09 -18.10 -3.48
CA PRO A 210 5.21 -17.62 -2.42
C PRO A 210 4.17 -16.63 -2.95
N GLU A 211 4.51 -15.82 -3.95
CA GLU A 211 3.60 -14.84 -4.57
C GLU A 211 2.35 -15.50 -5.17
N LEU A 212 2.54 -16.61 -5.92
CA LEU A 212 1.42 -17.33 -6.53
C LEU A 212 0.48 -17.93 -5.47
N TYR A 213 1.02 -18.48 -4.40
CA TYR A 213 0.18 -18.99 -3.30
C TYR A 213 -0.51 -17.86 -2.54
N THR A 214 0.10 -16.69 -2.40
CA THR A 214 -0.51 -15.52 -1.78
C THR A 214 -1.69 -15.00 -2.62
N ASN A 215 -1.50 -14.88 -3.93
CA ASN A 215 -2.57 -14.46 -4.84
C ASN A 215 -3.69 -15.49 -4.91
N LEU A 216 -3.36 -16.78 -4.92
CA LEU A 216 -4.33 -17.88 -4.85
C LEU A 216 -5.13 -17.83 -3.55
N ALA A 217 -4.46 -17.63 -2.40
CA ALA A 217 -5.13 -17.51 -1.11
C ALA A 217 -6.10 -16.34 -1.07
N SER A 218 -5.69 -15.19 -1.61
CA SER A 218 -6.56 -14.01 -1.72
C SER A 218 -7.79 -14.26 -2.62
N ALA A 219 -7.64 -14.98 -3.73
CA ALA A 219 -8.76 -15.33 -4.60
C ALA A 219 -9.69 -16.36 -3.94
N LEU A 220 -9.14 -17.38 -3.24
CA LEU A 220 -9.90 -18.36 -2.47
C LEU A 220 -10.67 -17.71 -1.32
N ALA A 221 -10.07 -16.72 -0.65
CA ALA A 221 -10.75 -15.95 0.39
C ALA A 221 -11.97 -15.19 -0.15
N GLN A 222 -11.85 -14.61 -1.35
CA GLN A 222 -12.99 -13.96 -2.03
C GLN A 222 -14.04 -14.95 -2.56
N ALA A 223 -13.65 -16.20 -2.80
CA ALA A 223 -14.54 -17.29 -3.18
C ALA A 223 -15.24 -17.96 -1.97
N ASP A 224 -15.08 -17.44 -0.75
CA ASP A 224 -15.54 -18.03 0.51
C ASP A 224 -15.03 -19.47 0.75
N ARG A 225 -13.86 -19.84 0.18
CA ARG A 225 -13.20 -21.15 0.32
C ARG A 225 -12.15 -21.09 1.44
N GLU A 226 -12.63 -20.97 2.69
CA GLU A 226 -11.81 -20.64 3.87
C GLU A 226 -10.66 -21.62 4.11
N ASP A 227 -10.91 -22.92 4.16
CA ASP A 227 -9.87 -23.93 4.44
C ASP A 227 -8.76 -23.92 3.39
N GLU A 228 -9.12 -23.73 2.13
CA GLU A 228 -8.18 -23.69 1.01
C GLU A 228 -7.38 -22.38 1.02
N ALA A 229 -7.99 -21.27 1.38
CA ALA A 229 -7.30 -19.99 1.54
C ALA A 229 -6.25 -20.07 2.66
N VAL A 230 -6.63 -20.65 3.82
CA VAL A 230 -5.70 -20.88 4.95
C VAL A 230 -4.54 -21.79 4.53
N ALA A 231 -4.83 -22.87 3.79
CA ALA A 231 -3.80 -23.78 3.30
C ALA A 231 -2.83 -23.09 2.31
N ALA A 232 -3.34 -22.28 1.40
CA ALA A 232 -2.53 -21.54 0.43
C ALA A 232 -1.64 -20.48 1.11
N TYR A 233 -2.16 -19.68 2.05
CA TYR A 233 -1.35 -18.75 2.87
C TYR A 233 -0.29 -19.49 3.67
N SER A 234 -0.62 -20.62 4.30
CA SER A 234 0.34 -21.44 5.06
C SER A 234 1.45 -21.98 4.17
N ARG A 235 1.13 -22.36 2.92
CA ARG A 235 2.14 -22.78 1.95
C ARG A 235 3.06 -21.62 1.55
N ALA A 236 2.52 -20.42 1.30
CA ALA A 236 3.31 -19.23 1.01
C ALA A 236 4.28 -18.90 2.17
N LEU A 237 3.79 -18.92 3.41
CA LEU A 237 4.63 -18.71 4.61
C LEU A 237 5.70 -19.81 4.79
N GLY A 238 5.38 -21.06 4.42
CA GLY A 238 6.37 -22.14 4.42
C GLY A 238 7.54 -21.88 3.46
N LEU A 239 7.30 -21.13 2.38
CA LEU A 239 8.32 -20.71 1.41
C LEU A 239 9.04 -19.42 1.82
N SER A 240 8.37 -18.52 2.52
CA SER A 240 8.91 -17.23 2.98
C SER A 240 8.55 -16.97 4.45
N PRO A 241 9.15 -17.71 5.40
CA PRO A 241 8.70 -17.75 6.80
C PRO A 241 8.95 -16.45 7.60
N TYR A 242 9.66 -15.50 7.04
CA TYR A 242 9.99 -14.23 7.71
C TYR A 242 9.51 -12.99 6.92
N ASP A 243 8.68 -13.20 5.91
CA ASP A 243 8.07 -12.13 5.14
C ASP A 243 6.95 -11.48 5.96
N VAL A 244 7.18 -10.22 6.35
CA VAL A 244 6.27 -9.46 7.23
C VAL A 244 4.93 -9.21 6.55
N ASP A 245 4.93 -8.83 5.28
CA ASP A 245 3.72 -8.50 4.52
C ASP A 245 2.84 -9.75 4.38
N LEU A 246 3.46 -10.90 4.14
CA LEU A 246 2.74 -12.17 4.03
C LEU A 246 2.10 -12.59 5.37
N HIS A 247 2.82 -12.39 6.49
CA HIS A 247 2.23 -12.57 7.81
C HIS A 247 1.07 -11.62 8.05
N ASP A 248 1.19 -10.37 7.62
CA ASP A 248 0.15 -9.35 7.77
C ASP A 248 -1.12 -9.72 6.99
N TRP A 249 -1.00 -10.09 5.72
CA TRP A 249 -2.13 -10.52 4.89
C TRP A 249 -2.81 -11.77 5.45
N PHE A 250 -2.01 -12.79 5.82
CA PHE A 250 -2.56 -14.00 6.40
C PHE A 250 -3.30 -13.75 7.71
N ASN A 251 -2.68 -13.03 8.65
CA ASN A 251 -3.33 -12.74 9.93
C ASN A 251 -4.48 -11.73 9.79
N GLY A 252 -4.43 -10.80 8.83
CA GLY A 252 -5.57 -9.98 8.46
C GLY A 252 -6.77 -10.85 8.08
N TYR A 253 -6.57 -11.83 7.20
CA TYR A 253 -7.61 -12.79 6.81
C TYR A 253 -8.09 -13.64 8.00
N LEU A 254 -7.16 -14.24 8.78
CA LEU A 254 -7.52 -15.04 9.97
C LEU A 254 -8.32 -14.23 11.01
N GLY A 255 -8.01 -12.95 11.14
CA GLY A 255 -8.76 -12.04 12.02
C GLY A 255 -10.19 -11.81 11.55
N VAL A 256 -10.41 -11.66 10.24
CA VAL A 256 -11.74 -11.49 9.62
C VAL A 256 -12.63 -12.72 9.85
N ILE A 257 -12.10 -13.91 9.64
CA ILE A 257 -12.85 -15.18 9.84
C ILE A 257 -12.85 -15.68 11.30
N ALA A 258 -12.27 -14.90 12.22
CA ALA A 258 -12.11 -15.27 13.64
C ALA A 258 -11.44 -16.64 13.85
N HIS A 259 -10.45 -16.96 13.03
CA HIS A 259 -9.77 -18.24 13.04
C HIS A 259 -8.96 -18.45 14.34
N PRO A 260 -8.96 -19.68 14.93
CA PRO A 260 -8.25 -19.96 16.19
C PRO A 260 -6.73 -19.68 16.16
N GLN A 261 -6.09 -19.85 15.00
CA GLN A 261 -4.66 -19.65 14.79
C GLN A 261 -4.26 -18.17 14.52
N TYR A 262 -5.17 -17.23 14.76
CA TYR A 262 -4.86 -15.81 14.63
C TYR A 262 -3.63 -15.43 15.44
N LEU A 263 -2.64 -14.84 14.80
CA LEU A 263 -1.32 -14.43 15.31
C LEU A 263 -0.31 -15.54 15.58
N ASP A 264 -0.65 -16.81 15.42
CA ASP A 264 0.29 -17.91 15.69
C ASP A 264 1.47 -17.94 14.71
N SER A 265 1.26 -17.56 13.47
CA SER A 265 2.33 -17.49 12.47
C SER A 265 3.44 -16.52 12.86
N TYR A 266 3.09 -15.34 13.39
CA TYR A 266 4.07 -14.38 13.92
C TYR A 266 4.84 -14.93 15.11
N ARG A 267 4.15 -15.58 16.06
CA ARG A 267 4.79 -16.16 17.25
C ARG A 267 5.80 -17.23 16.86
N GLY A 268 5.40 -18.15 15.97
CA GLY A 268 6.29 -19.20 15.48
C GLY A 268 7.52 -18.66 14.73
N ALA A 269 7.37 -17.59 13.95
CA ALA A 269 8.49 -16.94 13.28
C ALA A 269 9.43 -16.22 14.28
N LEU A 270 8.89 -15.56 15.30
CA LEU A 270 9.67 -14.88 16.34
C LEU A 270 10.36 -15.85 17.31
N GLU A 271 9.83 -17.05 17.54
CA GLU A 271 10.55 -18.12 18.27
C GLU A 271 11.84 -18.50 17.57
N GLN A 272 11.86 -18.50 16.23
CA GLN A 272 13.05 -18.83 15.43
C GLN A 272 13.96 -17.61 15.21
N GLN A 273 13.41 -16.40 15.12
CA GLN A 273 14.14 -15.14 14.95
C GLN A 273 13.69 -14.08 15.97
N PRO A 274 14.08 -14.19 17.25
CA PRO A 274 13.62 -13.27 18.30
C PRO A 274 14.04 -11.81 18.09
N ASN A 275 15.06 -11.57 17.29
CA ASN A 275 15.59 -10.24 16.95
C ASN A 275 15.00 -9.65 15.64
N ASN A 276 14.02 -10.30 15.04
CA ASN A 276 13.36 -9.78 13.85
C ASN A 276 12.39 -8.64 14.22
N VAL A 277 12.89 -7.41 14.14
CA VAL A 277 12.12 -6.21 14.51
C VAL A 277 10.88 -6.05 13.65
N GLY A 278 10.93 -6.34 12.33
CA GLY A 278 9.79 -6.24 11.44
C GLY A 278 8.60 -7.12 11.89
N LEU A 279 8.86 -8.38 12.20
CA LEU A 279 7.82 -9.28 12.71
C LEU A 279 7.32 -8.87 14.10
N ALA A 280 8.22 -8.40 14.99
CA ALA A 280 7.84 -7.97 16.33
C ALA A 280 6.92 -6.73 16.30
N THR A 281 7.24 -5.73 15.46
CA THR A 281 6.43 -4.52 15.32
C THR A 281 5.08 -4.83 14.66
N ALA A 282 5.04 -5.68 13.64
CA ALA A 282 3.79 -6.11 13.00
C ALA A 282 2.88 -6.86 14.01
N LEU A 283 3.43 -7.85 14.73
CA LEU A 283 2.68 -8.54 15.78
C LEU A 283 2.16 -7.59 16.86
N ALA A 284 2.99 -6.66 17.34
CA ALA A 284 2.61 -5.73 18.38
C ALA A 284 1.46 -4.82 17.94
N ARG A 285 1.47 -4.35 16.70
CA ARG A 285 0.36 -3.55 16.12
C ARG A 285 -0.94 -4.36 16.10
N LYS A 286 -0.92 -5.61 15.63
CA LYS A 286 -2.10 -6.51 15.63
C LYS A 286 -2.61 -6.78 17.04
N LEU A 287 -1.72 -7.01 18.00
CA LEU A 287 -2.07 -7.20 19.42
C LEU A 287 -2.74 -5.97 20.00
N LEU A 288 -2.20 -4.78 19.71
CA LEU A 288 -2.76 -3.52 20.19
C LEU A 288 -4.18 -3.29 19.64
N LEU A 289 -4.37 -3.50 18.33
CA LEU A 289 -5.67 -3.40 17.67
C LEU A 289 -6.69 -4.39 18.25
N SER A 290 -6.21 -5.57 18.70
CA SER A 290 -7.03 -6.59 19.38
C SER A 290 -7.26 -6.29 20.87
N GLY A 291 -6.86 -5.12 21.39
CA GLY A 291 -6.99 -4.74 22.80
C GLY A 291 -5.99 -5.43 23.75
N ARG A 292 -4.95 -6.08 23.22
CA ARG A 292 -3.92 -6.82 23.97
C ARG A 292 -2.65 -5.99 24.15
N GLY A 293 -2.81 -4.74 24.60
CA GLY A 293 -1.72 -3.77 24.76
C GLY A 293 -0.53 -4.26 25.60
N PRO A 294 -0.74 -4.88 26.80
CA PRO A 294 0.37 -5.41 27.59
C PRO A 294 1.21 -6.48 26.88
N GLU A 295 0.60 -7.31 26.03
CA GLU A 295 1.34 -8.29 25.23
C GLU A 295 2.12 -7.60 24.10
N ALA A 296 1.53 -6.61 23.44
CA ALA A 296 2.19 -5.80 22.43
C ALA A 296 3.47 -5.16 23.00
N GLN A 297 3.36 -4.56 24.19
CA GLN A 297 4.51 -4.01 24.90
C GLN A 297 5.58 -5.06 25.16
N SER A 298 5.21 -6.23 25.70
CA SER A 298 6.17 -7.30 26.02
C SER A 298 6.91 -7.80 24.79
N VAL A 299 6.25 -7.92 23.65
CA VAL A 299 6.86 -8.32 22.37
C VAL A 299 7.92 -7.31 21.92
N LEU A 300 7.60 -6.00 21.95
CA LEU A 300 8.53 -4.96 21.53
C LEU A 300 9.70 -4.80 22.50
N GLU A 301 9.49 -4.90 23.81
CA GLU A 301 10.55 -4.85 24.82
C GLU A 301 11.50 -6.05 24.70
N ALA A 302 10.98 -7.24 24.40
CA ALA A 302 11.80 -8.42 24.11
C ALA A 302 12.66 -8.21 22.84
N ALA A 303 12.08 -7.68 21.76
CA ALA A 303 12.80 -7.37 20.53
C ALA A 303 13.87 -6.29 20.74
N ARG A 304 13.59 -5.25 21.55
CA ARG A 304 14.56 -4.23 21.95
C ARG A 304 15.75 -4.84 22.69
N SER A 305 15.48 -5.73 23.64
CA SER A 305 16.51 -6.42 24.41
C SER A 305 17.38 -7.33 23.57
N ALA A 306 16.83 -7.92 22.49
CA ALA A 306 17.54 -8.83 21.59
C ALA A 306 18.31 -8.12 20.46
N GLY A 307 17.84 -6.96 20.00
CA GLY A 307 18.34 -6.31 18.78
C GLY A 307 18.95 -4.91 18.95
N GLY A 308 18.88 -4.34 20.16
CA GLY A 308 19.31 -2.95 20.41
C GLY A 308 18.32 -1.89 19.96
N ASP A 309 18.71 -0.61 20.10
CA ASP A 309 17.86 0.53 19.75
C ASP A 309 17.78 0.70 18.24
N ARG A 310 16.57 0.55 17.70
CA ARG A 310 16.25 0.83 16.29
C ARG A 310 15.16 1.89 16.21
N PRO A 311 15.21 2.85 15.27
CA PRO A 311 14.23 3.92 15.19
C PRO A 311 12.79 3.41 15.09
N SER A 312 12.53 2.40 14.26
CA SER A 312 11.20 1.80 14.09
C SER A 312 10.67 1.17 15.37
N LEU A 313 11.52 0.44 16.10
CA LEU A 313 11.14 -0.22 17.34
C LEU A 313 10.78 0.79 18.44
N GLU A 314 11.60 1.85 18.59
CA GLU A 314 11.31 2.93 19.55
C GLU A 314 10.04 3.73 19.17
N THR A 315 9.78 3.89 17.86
CA THR A 315 8.55 4.50 17.36
C THR A 315 7.32 3.66 17.72
N ASP A 316 7.37 2.34 17.50
CA ASP A 316 6.25 1.45 17.85
C ASP A 316 6.08 1.29 19.37
N LEU A 317 7.16 1.31 20.14
CA LEU A 317 7.08 1.36 21.61
C LEU A 317 6.39 2.64 22.08
N SER A 318 6.74 3.80 21.51
CA SER A 318 6.05 5.06 21.81
C SER A 318 4.55 4.94 21.57
N TYR A 319 4.17 4.44 20.38
CA TYR A 319 2.77 4.23 20.03
C TYR A 319 2.05 3.30 21.04
N VAL A 320 2.64 2.15 21.36
CA VAL A 320 2.04 1.17 22.29
C VAL A 320 1.92 1.73 23.71
N TYR A 321 2.94 2.43 24.21
CA TYR A 321 2.87 3.08 25.52
C TYR A 321 1.79 4.15 25.57
N ARG A 322 1.69 5.00 24.54
CA ARG A 322 0.70 6.05 24.43
C ARG A 322 -0.73 5.49 24.45
N GLU A 323 -1.01 4.44 23.67
CA GLU A 323 -2.33 3.81 23.64
C GLU A 323 -2.72 3.12 24.96
N GLN A 324 -1.73 2.78 25.81
CA GLN A 324 -1.97 2.29 27.17
C GLN A 324 -2.06 3.41 28.21
N GLY A 325 -1.76 4.67 27.84
CA GLY A 325 -1.76 5.82 28.75
C GLY A 325 -0.44 6.05 29.50
N PHE A 326 0.63 5.35 29.12
CA PHE A 326 1.98 5.55 29.65
C PHE A 326 2.68 6.69 28.89
N PHE A 327 2.16 7.90 29.06
CA PHE A 327 2.56 9.06 28.22
C PHE A 327 4.02 9.49 28.38
N ASN A 328 4.59 9.33 29.58
CA ASN A 328 6.01 9.67 29.82
C ASN A 328 6.93 8.68 29.11
N GLU A 329 6.64 7.38 29.23
CA GLU A 329 7.37 6.31 28.55
C GLU A 329 7.26 6.45 27.03
N ALA A 330 6.08 6.79 26.53
CA ALA A 330 5.86 7.09 25.11
C ALA A 330 6.77 8.22 24.63
N LEU A 331 6.80 9.35 25.35
CA LEU A 331 7.66 10.50 24.98
C LEU A 331 9.15 10.15 25.04
N VAL A 332 9.58 9.34 26.03
CA VAL A 332 10.97 8.87 26.13
C VAL A 332 11.36 8.05 24.90
N SER A 333 10.53 7.08 24.50
CA SER A 333 10.76 6.27 23.31
C SER A 333 10.71 7.09 22.02
N ALA A 334 9.74 8.01 21.86
CA ALA A 334 9.67 8.90 20.70
C ALA A 334 10.92 9.79 20.56
N ARG A 335 11.41 10.37 21.66
CA ARG A 335 12.66 11.15 21.67
C ARG A 335 13.88 10.26 21.38
N SER A 336 13.88 8.99 21.80
CA SER A 336 14.92 8.03 21.44
C SER A 336 14.92 7.74 19.94
N ALA A 337 13.77 7.45 19.35
CA ALA A 337 13.61 7.27 17.92
C ALA A 337 14.10 8.50 17.12
N ALA A 338 13.72 9.70 17.55
CA ALA A 338 14.11 10.94 16.90
C ALA A 338 15.62 11.23 16.96
N ARG A 339 16.31 10.81 18.03
CA ARG A 339 17.79 10.89 18.09
C ARG A 339 18.45 9.94 17.09
N LEU A 340 17.87 8.74 16.88
CA LEU A 340 18.40 7.72 15.97
C LEU A 340 18.11 8.05 14.50
N ALA A 341 16.96 8.66 14.20
CA ALA A 341 16.55 9.00 12.85
C ALA A 341 15.85 10.38 12.79
N PRO A 342 16.61 11.49 12.96
CA PRO A 342 16.03 12.84 13.13
C PRO A 342 15.33 13.38 11.87
N GLN A 343 15.59 12.81 10.70
CA GLN A 343 14.99 13.25 9.43
C GLN A 343 13.88 12.31 8.94
N HIS A 344 13.61 11.21 9.65
CA HIS A 344 12.60 10.24 9.21
C HIS A 344 11.19 10.76 9.51
N PRO A 345 10.30 10.89 8.51
CA PRO A 345 9.00 11.54 8.68
C PRO A 345 8.10 10.85 9.70
N ASP A 346 8.04 9.51 9.70
CA ASP A 346 7.19 8.76 10.64
C ASP A 346 7.69 8.88 12.09
N VAL A 347 9.00 8.92 12.28
CA VAL A 347 9.62 9.15 13.60
C VAL A 347 9.25 10.54 14.12
N GLN A 348 9.33 11.56 13.28
CA GLN A 348 8.97 12.93 13.64
C GLN A 348 7.47 13.08 13.88
N ARG A 349 6.64 12.40 13.08
CA ARG A 349 5.19 12.35 13.28
C ARG A 349 4.83 11.75 14.64
N GLU A 350 5.43 10.61 15.03
CA GLU A 350 5.19 10.00 16.33
C GLU A 350 5.72 10.87 17.48
N LEU A 351 6.89 11.53 17.31
CA LEU A 351 7.38 12.47 18.31
C LEU A 351 6.39 13.62 18.55
N ALA A 352 5.86 14.23 17.48
CA ALA A 352 4.85 15.27 17.60
C ALA A 352 3.57 14.76 18.32
N THR A 353 3.15 13.52 18.00
CA THR A 353 1.98 12.89 18.64
C THR A 353 2.24 12.61 20.12
N ALA A 354 3.41 12.08 20.48
CA ALA A 354 3.80 11.80 21.87
C ALA A 354 3.94 13.09 22.72
N LEU A 355 4.45 14.17 22.13
CA LEU A 355 4.50 15.50 22.77
C LEU A 355 3.10 16.02 23.09
N MET A 356 2.17 15.93 22.15
CA MET A 356 0.77 16.30 22.40
C MET A 356 0.11 15.39 23.44
N ALA A 357 0.37 14.08 23.36
CA ALA A 357 -0.21 13.10 24.27
C ALA A 357 0.25 13.30 25.71
N SER A 358 1.52 13.64 25.93
CA SER A 358 2.09 13.87 27.26
C SER A 358 1.69 15.21 27.86
N GLY A 359 1.29 16.19 27.05
CA GLY A 359 1.02 17.56 27.49
C GLY A 359 2.29 18.42 27.65
N GLU A 360 3.45 17.92 27.25
CA GLU A 360 4.75 18.54 27.56
C GLU A 360 5.42 19.24 26.35
N GLY A 361 4.69 19.62 25.32
CA GLY A 361 5.39 20.24 24.19
C GLY A 361 4.52 20.53 22.98
N TYR A 362 3.36 21.12 23.21
CA TYR A 362 2.42 21.46 22.13
C TYR A 362 3.03 22.37 21.06
N GLY A 363 3.85 23.35 21.47
CA GLY A 363 4.58 24.23 20.54
C GLY A 363 5.63 23.47 19.72
N GLU A 364 6.45 22.62 20.36
CA GLU A 364 7.43 21.77 19.67
C GLU A 364 6.73 20.83 18.68
N ALA A 365 5.60 20.22 19.06
CA ALA A 365 4.80 19.38 18.18
C ALA A 365 4.33 20.13 16.93
N LEU A 366 3.84 21.36 17.10
CA LEU A 366 3.38 22.19 15.98
C LEU A 366 4.52 22.56 15.02
N GLU A 367 5.71 22.91 15.54
CA GLU A 367 6.90 23.20 14.72
C GLU A 367 7.36 21.99 13.90
N ILE A 368 7.34 20.79 14.50
CA ILE A 368 7.65 19.54 13.80
C ILE A 368 6.64 19.30 12.67
N LEU A 369 5.34 19.42 12.98
CA LEU A 369 4.26 19.20 11.99
C LEU A 369 4.33 20.23 10.85
N ASP A 370 4.62 21.49 11.16
CA ASP A 370 4.81 22.54 10.14
C ASP A 370 6.01 22.25 9.22
N THR A 371 7.06 21.65 9.78
CA THR A 371 8.23 21.23 8.99
C THR A 371 7.89 20.06 8.07
N LEU A 372 7.18 19.06 8.58
CA LEU A 372 6.74 17.94 7.78
C LEU A 372 5.75 18.36 6.68
N LEU A 373 4.79 19.26 6.98
CA LEU A 373 3.83 19.76 6.02
C LEU A 373 4.46 20.56 4.86
N ARG A 374 5.62 21.19 5.05
CA ARG A 374 6.38 21.79 3.93
C ARG A 374 6.88 20.73 2.93
N SER A 375 7.22 19.55 3.41
CA SER A 375 7.72 18.46 2.56
C SER A 375 6.58 17.55 2.04
N TYR A 376 5.50 17.42 2.80
CA TYR A 376 4.37 16.55 2.53
C TYR A 376 3.02 17.32 2.62
N PRO A 377 2.79 18.32 1.75
CA PRO A 377 1.66 19.25 1.87
C PRO A 377 0.28 18.59 1.65
N VAL A 378 0.22 17.40 1.07
CA VAL A 378 -1.02 16.67 0.78
C VAL A 378 -1.32 15.57 1.80
N ASP A 379 -0.45 15.33 2.79
CA ASP A 379 -0.63 14.29 3.81
C ASP A 379 -1.75 14.65 4.77
N GLN A 380 -2.85 13.88 4.72
CA GLN A 380 -4.04 14.13 5.54
C GLN A 380 -3.79 13.90 7.04
N GLY A 381 -2.92 12.95 7.39
CA GLY A 381 -2.58 12.68 8.78
C GLY A 381 -1.80 13.80 9.43
N LEU A 382 -0.90 14.43 8.69
CA LEU A 382 -0.18 15.61 9.19
C LEU A 382 -1.11 16.80 9.40
N TRP A 383 -2.11 17.00 8.53
CA TRP A 383 -3.12 18.03 8.72
C TRP A 383 -4.04 17.74 9.90
N ALA A 384 -4.44 16.49 10.11
CA ALA A 384 -5.23 16.08 11.28
C ALA A 384 -4.48 16.34 12.60
N LEU A 385 -3.19 15.97 12.65
CA LEU A 385 -2.32 16.24 13.80
C LEU A 385 -2.06 17.75 13.99
N CYS A 386 -1.85 18.50 12.91
CA CYS A 386 -1.68 19.94 12.95
C CYS A 386 -2.92 20.63 13.51
N ALA A 387 -4.13 20.23 13.08
CA ALA A 387 -5.38 20.74 13.64
C ALA A 387 -5.47 20.48 15.15
N THR A 388 -5.05 19.30 15.61
CA THR A 388 -4.99 18.94 17.04
C THR A 388 -4.00 19.82 17.80
N ALA A 389 -2.79 20.01 17.28
CA ALA A 389 -1.77 20.87 17.90
C ALA A 389 -2.20 22.33 17.99
N LEU A 390 -2.90 22.84 16.97
CA LEU A 390 -3.44 24.20 16.96
C LEU A 390 -4.47 24.43 18.09
N ARG A 391 -5.29 23.42 18.42
CA ARG A 391 -6.22 23.49 19.55
C ARG A 391 -5.48 23.57 20.89
N TYR A 392 -4.42 22.80 21.07
CA TYR A 392 -3.61 22.80 22.30
C TYR A 392 -2.77 24.06 22.47
N THR A 393 -2.43 24.75 21.39
CA THR A 393 -1.60 25.97 21.41
C THR A 393 -2.43 27.27 21.41
N ASP A 394 -3.76 27.17 21.54
CA ASP A 394 -4.72 28.30 21.45
C ASP A 394 -4.53 29.16 20.18
N ASN A 395 -4.01 28.56 19.10
CA ASN A 395 -3.80 29.24 17.81
C ASN A 395 -5.13 29.29 17.03
N THR A 396 -6.11 29.98 17.62
CA THR A 396 -7.50 29.99 17.21
C THR A 396 -7.71 30.49 15.78
N GLU A 397 -6.95 31.51 15.35
CA GLU A 397 -7.10 32.07 14.00
C GLU A 397 -6.68 31.07 12.92
N ARG A 398 -5.54 30.43 13.08
CA ARG A 398 -5.05 29.40 12.16
C ARG A 398 -5.95 28.15 12.19
N TYR A 399 -6.40 27.77 13.39
CA TYR A 399 -7.33 26.65 13.56
C TYR A 399 -8.64 26.90 12.80
N LYS A 400 -9.30 28.04 13.00
CA LYS A 400 -10.56 28.40 12.32
C LYS A 400 -10.41 28.50 10.81
N ARG A 401 -9.24 28.92 10.30
CA ARG A 401 -8.98 28.91 8.87
C ARG A 401 -8.87 27.48 8.33
N LEU A 402 -8.23 26.57 9.07
CA LEU A 402 -8.06 25.16 8.67
C LEU A 402 -9.34 24.36 8.87
N ILE A 403 -10.08 24.61 9.97
CA ILE A 403 -11.25 23.86 10.41
C ILE A 403 -12.45 24.84 10.52
N ASP A 404 -13.23 24.90 9.47
CA ASP A 404 -14.52 25.62 9.42
C ASP A 404 -15.61 24.57 9.13
N TYR A 405 -16.15 23.96 10.18
CA TYR A 405 -17.12 22.88 10.04
C TYR A 405 -18.34 23.29 9.24
N ASP A 406 -18.84 24.53 9.41
CA ASP A 406 -20.04 25.00 8.72
C ASP A 406 -19.84 25.12 7.20
N ARG A 407 -18.60 25.37 6.76
CA ARG A 407 -18.24 25.45 5.35
C ARG A 407 -17.76 24.13 4.77
N LEU A 408 -17.00 23.35 5.55
CA LEU A 408 -16.27 22.17 5.08
C LEU A 408 -17.07 20.89 5.21
N VAL A 409 -17.98 20.79 6.19
CA VAL A 409 -18.86 19.63 6.38
C VAL A 409 -20.19 19.90 5.68
N GLN A 410 -20.36 19.29 4.52
CA GLN A 410 -21.53 19.49 3.69
C GLN A 410 -22.53 18.34 3.83
N VAL A 411 -23.79 18.67 4.08
CA VAL A 411 -24.88 17.69 4.12
C VAL A 411 -25.77 17.88 2.89
N ARG A 412 -26.02 16.81 2.15
CA ARG A 412 -26.87 16.77 0.97
C ARG A 412 -27.89 15.65 1.10
N THR A 413 -29.04 15.80 0.46
CA THR A 413 -30.00 14.71 0.27
C THR A 413 -29.77 14.15 -1.13
N VAL A 414 -29.54 12.85 -1.23
CA VAL A 414 -29.34 12.18 -2.52
C VAL A 414 -30.67 12.11 -3.25
N ASN A 415 -30.68 12.43 -4.54
CA ASN A 415 -31.86 12.26 -5.38
C ASN A 415 -32.00 10.82 -5.82
N ALA A 416 -33.23 10.30 -5.86
CA ALA A 416 -33.49 9.00 -6.47
C ALA A 416 -33.20 9.07 -7.99
N PRO A 417 -32.52 8.07 -8.56
CA PRO A 417 -32.46 7.92 -10.01
C PRO A 417 -33.85 7.76 -10.63
N ASP A 418 -34.01 8.17 -11.89
CA ASP A 418 -35.31 8.20 -12.60
C ASP A 418 -36.04 6.84 -12.67
N GLU A 419 -35.32 5.75 -12.55
CA GLU A 419 -35.89 4.39 -12.53
C GLU A 419 -36.60 4.02 -11.22
N PHE A 420 -36.48 4.86 -10.17
CA PHE A 420 -37.14 4.62 -8.87
C PHE A 420 -38.23 5.62 -8.60
N GLU A 421 -39.38 5.16 -8.14
CA GLU A 421 -40.56 6.00 -7.83
C GLU A 421 -40.30 7.03 -6.72
N SER A 422 -39.35 6.77 -5.84
CA SER A 422 -38.99 7.63 -4.72
C SER A 422 -37.62 7.31 -4.15
N LEU A 423 -37.03 8.27 -3.40
CA LEU A 423 -35.82 8.05 -2.63
C LEU A 423 -35.95 6.86 -1.67
N LYS A 424 -37.12 6.65 -1.05
CA LYS A 424 -37.37 5.51 -0.17
C LYS A 424 -37.28 4.18 -0.93
N ALA A 425 -37.85 4.10 -2.13
CA ALA A 425 -37.78 2.90 -2.96
C ALA A 425 -36.33 2.59 -3.36
N PHE A 426 -35.57 3.61 -3.74
CA PHE A 426 -34.16 3.49 -4.05
C PHE A 426 -33.33 3.00 -2.85
N ILE A 427 -33.55 3.59 -1.66
CA ILE A 427 -32.86 3.16 -0.42
C ILE A 427 -33.17 1.71 -0.08
N VAL A 428 -34.42 1.28 -0.16
CA VAL A 428 -34.79 -0.13 0.10
C VAL A 428 -34.08 -1.07 -0.88
N TYR A 429 -34.08 -0.74 -2.16
CA TYR A 429 -33.37 -1.51 -3.19
C TYR A 429 -31.88 -1.66 -2.88
N LEU A 430 -31.22 -0.57 -2.45
CA LEU A 430 -29.81 -0.59 -2.06
C LEU A 430 -29.59 -1.40 -0.79
N GLN A 431 -30.46 -1.27 0.22
CA GLN A 431 -30.36 -2.06 1.45
C GLN A 431 -30.42 -3.57 1.16
N ASP A 432 -31.35 -4.01 0.31
CA ASP A 432 -31.50 -5.41 -0.06
C ASP A 432 -30.25 -5.92 -0.81
N SER A 433 -29.77 -5.15 -1.78
CA SER A 433 -28.59 -5.50 -2.57
C SER A 433 -27.32 -5.57 -1.72
N LEU A 434 -27.09 -4.56 -0.87
CA LEU A 434 -25.87 -4.47 -0.07
C LEU A 434 -25.88 -5.43 1.13
N ASN A 435 -27.06 -5.79 1.66
CA ASN A 435 -27.17 -6.80 2.71
C ASN A 435 -26.55 -8.15 2.31
N LEU A 436 -26.62 -8.51 1.03
CA LEU A 436 -26.04 -9.75 0.50
C LEU A 436 -24.49 -9.73 0.53
N LEU A 437 -23.89 -8.56 0.60
CA LEU A 437 -22.42 -8.39 0.62
C LEU A 437 -21.83 -8.47 2.04
N HIS A 438 -22.67 -8.42 3.09
CA HIS A 438 -22.24 -8.54 4.48
C HIS A 438 -22.21 -10.00 4.93
N THR A 439 -21.28 -10.78 4.37
CA THR A 439 -21.11 -12.22 4.63
C THR A 439 -20.36 -12.50 5.93
N THR A 440 -19.54 -11.56 6.41
CA THR A 440 -18.75 -11.69 7.64
C THR A 440 -19.60 -11.48 8.90
N GLN A 441 -19.28 -12.21 9.97
CA GLN A 441 -19.94 -12.02 11.28
C GLN A 441 -19.31 -10.90 12.13
N ARG A 442 -18.09 -10.48 11.79
CA ARG A 442 -17.31 -9.47 12.51
C ARG A 442 -16.68 -8.49 11.54
N HIS A 443 -16.37 -7.30 12.04
CA HIS A 443 -15.58 -6.33 11.30
C HIS A 443 -14.08 -6.73 11.32
N PRO A 444 -13.31 -6.38 10.30
CA PRO A 444 -11.86 -6.52 10.34
C PRO A 444 -11.27 -5.73 11.51
N VAL A 445 -10.35 -6.34 12.24
CA VAL A 445 -9.77 -5.77 13.48
C VAL A 445 -9.08 -4.42 13.24
N GLU A 446 -8.65 -4.16 12.02
CA GLU A 446 -7.89 -2.96 11.61
C GLU A 446 -8.76 -1.77 11.21
N GLN A 447 -10.08 -1.91 11.24
CA GLN A 447 -10.99 -0.84 10.82
C GLN A 447 -11.56 -0.07 12.00
N SER A 448 -12.07 1.14 11.71
CA SER A 448 -12.66 2.03 12.72
C SER A 448 -13.98 1.51 13.29
N ALA A 449 -14.69 0.67 12.55
CA ALA A 449 -15.98 0.12 12.96
C ALA A 449 -15.84 -0.83 14.15
N VAL A 450 -16.72 -0.69 15.15
CA VAL A 450 -16.84 -1.56 16.33
C VAL A 450 -18.26 -2.10 16.34
N ASN A 451 -18.44 -3.40 16.61
CA ASN A 451 -19.73 -4.09 16.64
C ASN A 451 -20.55 -3.89 15.34
N GLY A 452 -19.98 -4.35 14.25
CA GLY A 452 -20.59 -4.27 12.94
C GLY A 452 -19.93 -5.18 11.92
N THR A 453 -20.30 -5.02 10.67
CA THR A 453 -19.66 -5.64 9.52
C THR A 453 -19.36 -4.59 8.46
N GLN A 454 -18.34 -4.84 7.65
CA GLN A 454 -17.97 -4.00 6.52
C GLN A 454 -17.66 -4.89 5.32
N THR A 455 -17.97 -4.43 4.11
CA THR A 455 -17.53 -5.10 2.88
C THR A 455 -16.02 -5.08 2.79
N LEU A 456 -15.43 -6.19 2.30
CA LEU A 456 -13.98 -6.41 2.33
C LEU A 456 -13.24 -5.72 1.18
N ASP A 457 -13.93 -5.52 0.05
CA ASP A 457 -13.35 -4.98 -1.17
C ASP A 457 -13.87 -3.57 -1.44
N ASP A 458 -13.21 -2.85 -2.37
CA ASP A 458 -13.74 -1.61 -2.91
C ASP A 458 -15.10 -1.85 -3.55
N LEU A 459 -16.14 -1.29 -2.90
CA LEU A 459 -17.53 -1.50 -3.29
C LEU A 459 -17.80 -1.04 -4.72
N PHE A 460 -17.22 0.11 -5.13
CA PHE A 460 -17.46 0.70 -6.45
C PHE A 460 -16.69 0.03 -7.59
N SER A 461 -15.81 -0.93 -7.28
CA SER A 461 -15.18 -1.81 -8.27
C SER A 461 -16.10 -2.96 -8.71
N ARG A 462 -17.15 -3.27 -7.93
CA ARG A 462 -18.07 -4.39 -8.20
C ARG A 462 -19.00 -4.07 -9.37
N ARG A 463 -19.11 -4.99 -10.31
CA ARG A 463 -20.04 -4.91 -11.46
C ARG A 463 -21.43 -5.39 -11.05
N HIS A 464 -22.25 -4.50 -10.58
CA HIS A 464 -23.65 -4.78 -10.23
C HIS A 464 -24.49 -3.51 -10.44
N HIS A 465 -25.68 -3.65 -11.01
CA HIS A 465 -26.54 -2.52 -11.32
C HIS A 465 -26.80 -1.60 -10.11
N SER A 466 -27.03 -2.18 -8.92
CA SER A 466 -27.24 -1.38 -7.71
C SER A 466 -26.01 -0.51 -7.33
N ILE A 467 -24.81 -0.96 -7.64
CA ILE A 467 -23.56 -0.21 -7.39
C ILE A 467 -23.41 0.91 -8.42
N ASP A 468 -23.71 0.64 -9.69
CA ASP A 468 -23.63 1.63 -10.76
C ASP A 468 -24.59 2.79 -10.53
N VAL A 469 -25.86 2.50 -10.19
CA VAL A 469 -26.86 3.55 -9.90
C VAL A 469 -26.55 4.31 -8.61
N LEU A 470 -26.04 3.63 -7.58
CA LEU A 470 -25.56 4.27 -6.36
C LEU A 470 -24.42 5.26 -6.66
N LYS A 471 -23.40 4.80 -7.38
CA LYS A 471 -22.24 5.63 -7.75
C LYS A 471 -22.66 6.87 -8.52
N GLN A 472 -23.52 6.73 -9.54
CA GLN A 472 -24.04 7.85 -10.31
C GLN A 472 -24.84 8.86 -9.46
N ALA A 473 -25.71 8.37 -8.57
CA ALA A 473 -26.50 9.21 -7.69
C ALA A 473 -25.64 10.01 -6.70
N LEU A 474 -24.56 9.40 -6.19
CA LEU A 474 -23.61 10.07 -5.30
C LEU A 474 -22.75 11.08 -6.06
N GLU A 475 -22.22 10.72 -7.22
CA GLU A 475 -21.39 11.58 -8.05
C GLU A 475 -22.08 12.91 -8.41
N ALA A 476 -23.37 12.85 -8.75
CA ALA A 476 -24.17 14.06 -9.03
C ALA A 476 -24.21 15.04 -7.84
N GLN A 477 -24.27 14.54 -6.60
CA GLN A 477 -24.25 15.39 -5.41
C GLN A 477 -22.85 15.94 -5.11
N LEU A 478 -21.80 15.17 -5.42
CA LEU A 478 -20.42 15.58 -5.19
C LEU A 478 -20.02 16.76 -6.08
N TYR A 479 -20.42 16.79 -7.34
CA TYR A 479 -20.18 17.96 -8.19
C TYR A 479 -20.84 19.22 -7.61
N SER A 480 -22.05 19.12 -7.06
CA SER A 480 -22.68 20.23 -6.35
C SER A 480 -21.91 20.66 -5.09
N VAL A 481 -21.26 19.74 -4.39
CA VAL A 481 -20.36 20.07 -3.26
C VAL A 481 -19.14 20.83 -3.76
N LEU A 482 -18.49 20.36 -4.84
CA LEU A 482 -17.29 21.01 -5.41
C LEU A 482 -17.56 22.43 -5.91
N GLU A 483 -18.69 22.66 -6.57
CA GLU A 483 -19.10 23.98 -7.04
C GLU A 483 -19.28 25.01 -5.91
N ASN A 484 -19.60 24.52 -4.70
CA ASN A 484 -19.79 25.36 -3.51
C ASN A 484 -18.55 25.49 -2.63
N LEU A 485 -17.44 24.80 -2.95
CA LEU A 485 -16.18 24.98 -2.25
C LEU A 485 -15.56 26.34 -2.67
N PRO A 486 -15.24 27.22 -1.72
CA PRO A 486 -14.59 28.48 -2.06
C PRO A 486 -13.15 28.25 -2.56
N ALA A 487 -12.69 29.14 -3.43
CA ALA A 487 -11.30 29.15 -3.85
C ALA A 487 -10.40 29.72 -2.72
N ASP A 488 -9.41 28.96 -2.27
CA ASP A 488 -8.35 29.41 -1.35
C ASP A 488 -7.09 28.57 -1.63
N ASP A 489 -6.15 29.14 -2.37
CA ASP A 489 -4.90 28.47 -2.77
C ASP A 489 -3.98 28.13 -1.58
N ALA A 490 -4.22 28.72 -0.40
CA ALA A 490 -3.45 28.42 0.80
C ALA A 490 -4.14 27.42 1.74
N HIS A 491 -5.35 26.97 1.41
CA HIS A 491 -6.06 25.97 2.20
C HIS A 491 -5.80 24.55 1.67
N PRO A 492 -5.44 23.56 2.51
CA PRO A 492 -4.99 22.25 2.06
C PRO A 492 -6.04 21.44 1.26
N LEU A 493 -7.30 21.70 1.50
CA LEU A 493 -8.40 21.12 0.73
C LEU A 493 -8.64 21.89 -0.56
N MET A 494 -8.87 23.23 -0.45
CA MET A 494 -9.39 24.05 -1.54
C MET A 494 -8.35 24.24 -2.65
N SER A 495 -7.06 24.36 -2.32
CA SER A 495 -5.95 24.46 -3.27
C SER A 495 -5.84 23.26 -4.22
N ARG A 496 -6.43 22.12 -3.85
CA ARG A 496 -6.41 20.89 -4.65
C ARG A 496 -7.64 20.70 -5.53
N SER A 497 -8.64 21.60 -5.44
CA SER A 497 -9.86 21.49 -6.22
C SER A 497 -9.60 21.81 -7.69
N THR A 498 -9.78 20.83 -8.56
CA THR A 498 -9.64 20.95 -10.03
C THR A 498 -10.99 21.03 -10.73
N GLY A 499 -12.10 20.89 -9.99
CA GLY A 499 -13.45 20.74 -10.53
C GLY A 499 -13.79 19.32 -10.98
N GLY A 500 -12.80 18.41 -11.06
CA GLY A 500 -12.98 16.99 -11.34
C GLY A 500 -12.77 16.12 -10.09
N LEU A 501 -13.34 14.92 -10.12
CA LEU A 501 -13.22 13.97 -9.02
C LEU A 501 -13.11 12.53 -9.53
N ARG A 502 -12.50 11.65 -8.70
CA ARG A 502 -12.57 10.20 -8.84
C ARG A 502 -12.71 9.55 -7.47
N PHE A 503 -13.45 8.46 -7.40
CA PHE A 503 -13.47 7.62 -6.20
C PHE A 503 -12.13 6.90 -6.05
N SER A 504 -11.63 6.81 -4.82
CA SER A 504 -10.36 6.12 -4.51
C SER A 504 -10.57 4.85 -3.72
N ASP A 505 -11.60 4.79 -2.88
CA ASP A 505 -11.96 3.63 -2.07
C ASP A 505 -13.42 3.74 -1.65
N SER A 506 -14.11 2.60 -1.44
CA SER A 506 -15.51 2.60 -1.03
C SER A 506 -15.91 1.31 -0.31
N TRP A 507 -16.83 1.42 0.65
CA TRP A 507 -17.28 0.31 1.46
C TRP A 507 -18.71 0.50 1.99
N SER A 508 -19.42 -0.60 2.21
CA SER A 508 -20.67 -0.61 2.97
C SER A 508 -20.41 -1.03 4.40
N ILE A 509 -21.04 -0.35 5.35
CA ILE A 509 -20.90 -0.60 6.79
C ILE A 509 -22.25 -0.84 7.41
N LYS A 510 -22.30 -1.84 8.28
CA LYS A 510 -23.49 -2.23 9.03
C LYS A 510 -23.14 -2.33 10.51
N LEU A 511 -23.52 -1.33 11.28
CA LEU A 511 -23.31 -1.30 12.73
C LEU A 511 -24.51 -1.90 13.45
N ARG A 512 -24.25 -2.63 14.54
CA ARG A 512 -25.26 -3.30 15.37
C ARG A 512 -24.91 -3.08 16.86
N ASP A 513 -25.86 -3.29 17.74
CA ASP A 513 -25.68 -3.47 19.19
C ASP A 513 -24.50 -2.67 19.82
N GLN A 514 -24.68 -1.40 20.09
CA GLN A 514 -23.64 -0.48 20.59
C GLN A 514 -22.53 -0.21 19.57
N GLY A 515 -22.79 -0.47 18.27
CA GLY A 515 -21.84 -0.22 17.20
C GLY A 515 -21.54 1.27 17.03
N PHE A 516 -20.27 1.57 16.75
CA PHE A 516 -19.79 2.92 16.50
C PHE A 516 -18.51 2.89 15.66
N HIS A 517 -18.11 4.05 15.17
CA HIS A 517 -16.77 4.27 14.61
C HIS A 517 -15.87 4.92 15.63
N LYS A 518 -14.70 4.33 15.88
CA LYS A 518 -13.61 5.01 16.60
C LYS A 518 -13.22 6.27 15.87
N ASN A 519 -12.76 7.28 16.59
CA ASN A 519 -12.26 8.51 15.97
C ASN A 519 -11.05 8.19 15.08
N HIS A 520 -11.10 8.62 13.83
CA HIS A 520 -10.08 8.41 12.82
C HIS A 520 -10.13 9.52 11.76
N PHE A 521 -9.21 9.47 10.83
CA PHE A 521 -9.17 10.28 9.60
C PHE A 521 -8.83 9.35 8.42
N HIS A 522 -9.00 9.81 7.18
CA HIS A 522 -8.67 9.02 6.02
C HIS A 522 -7.38 9.54 5.36
N SER A 523 -6.31 8.74 5.44
CA SER A 523 -4.98 9.15 5.00
C SER A 523 -4.84 9.33 3.48
N GLN A 524 -5.63 8.59 2.69
CA GLN A 524 -5.52 8.54 1.23
C GLN A 524 -6.55 9.42 0.52
N GLY A 525 -7.62 9.84 1.20
CA GLY A 525 -8.67 10.67 0.62
C GLY A 525 -8.26 12.16 0.48
N TRP A 526 -9.02 12.88 -0.27
CA TRP A 526 -9.10 14.34 -0.29
C TRP A 526 -10.37 14.81 0.41
N LEU A 527 -11.51 14.23 -0.03
CA LEU A 527 -12.80 14.31 0.65
C LEU A 527 -13.23 12.90 1.03
N SER A 528 -13.86 12.77 2.19
CA SER A 528 -14.47 11.54 2.69
C SER A 528 -15.96 11.73 2.86
N SER A 529 -16.70 10.64 2.95
CA SER A 529 -18.16 10.71 3.00
C SER A 529 -18.80 9.63 3.86
N ALA A 530 -20.06 9.88 4.22
CA ALA A 530 -20.98 8.90 4.78
C ALA A 530 -22.37 9.09 4.17
N PHE A 531 -22.85 8.11 3.42
CA PHE A 531 -24.20 8.05 2.89
C PHE A 531 -25.06 7.08 3.71
N TYR A 532 -26.14 7.57 4.28
CA TYR A 532 -26.96 6.80 5.21
C TYR A 532 -28.12 6.10 4.50
N LEU A 533 -28.12 4.77 4.54
CA LEU A 533 -29.16 3.91 3.98
C LEU A 533 -30.19 3.49 5.01
N ARG A 534 -29.76 3.21 6.26
CA ARG A 534 -30.64 2.86 7.37
C ARG A 534 -30.20 3.58 8.63
N VAL A 535 -31.16 4.24 9.25
CA VAL A 535 -31.01 4.91 10.53
C VAL A 535 -32.13 4.40 11.46
N PRO A 536 -31.85 4.05 12.72
CA PRO A 536 -32.89 3.59 13.65
C PRO A 536 -34.00 4.63 13.85
N ASP A 537 -35.28 4.21 13.84
CA ASP A 537 -36.45 5.08 13.97
C ASP A 537 -36.49 5.86 15.30
N SER A 538 -35.88 5.32 16.35
CA SER A 538 -35.86 5.93 17.69
C SER A 538 -34.43 6.14 18.14
N ILE A 539 -33.82 7.25 17.72
CA ILE A 539 -32.52 7.71 18.18
C ILE A 539 -32.71 8.54 19.45
N ASN A 540 -31.84 8.37 20.44
CA ASN A 540 -31.83 9.27 21.58
C ASN A 540 -31.13 10.59 21.21
N TYR A 541 -31.89 11.57 20.78
CA TYR A 541 -31.39 12.88 20.36
C TYR A 541 -30.62 13.61 21.46
N SER A 542 -30.99 13.42 22.73
CA SER A 542 -30.31 14.04 23.86
C SER A 542 -28.93 13.49 24.14
N ALA A 543 -28.67 12.23 23.72
CA ALA A 543 -27.38 11.56 23.82
C ALA A 543 -26.56 11.59 22.53
N ALA A 544 -27.03 12.27 21.49
CA ALA A 544 -26.44 12.29 20.15
C ALA A 544 -26.18 10.88 19.56
N GLU A 545 -26.99 9.89 19.97
CA GLU A 545 -26.83 8.47 19.63
C GLU A 545 -26.72 8.25 18.11
N GLY A 546 -25.65 7.57 17.67
CA GLY A 546 -25.39 7.29 16.27
C GLY A 546 -25.01 8.51 15.41
N TRP A 547 -24.89 9.71 16.01
CA TRP A 547 -24.47 10.89 15.27
C TRP A 547 -23.01 10.77 14.85
N ILE A 548 -22.67 11.28 13.66
CA ILE A 548 -21.30 11.49 13.27
C ILE A 548 -20.76 12.72 14.01
N LYS A 549 -19.58 12.60 14.60
CA LYS A 549 -18.91 13.66 15.35
C LYS A 549 -17.56 13.99 14.74
N PHE A 550 -17.09 15.22 14.93
CA PHE A 550 -15.86 15.74 14.38
C PHE A 550 -15.02 16.45 15.45
N GLY A 551 -13.68 16.43 15.27
CA GLY A 551 -12.73 17.21 16.05
C GLY A 551 -12.11 16.48 17.24
N GLU A 552 -12.62 15.36 17.66
CA GLU A 552 -12.02 14.54 18.73
C GLU A 552 -10.91 13.65 18.14
N PRO A 553 -9.64 13.82 18.59
CA PRO A 553 -8.53 13.03 18.08
C PRO A 553 -8.69 11.53 18.34
N GLY A 554 -8.21 10.71 17.41
CA GLY A 554 -8.23 9.24 17.51
C GLY A 554 -7.10 8.64 18.34
N PHE A 555 -6.39 9.41 19.13
CA PHE A 555 -5.31 8.93 20.00
C PHE A 555 -5.46 9.46 21.42
N ARG A 556 -4.95 8.69 22.38
CA ARG A 556 -5.03 9.04 23.81
C ARG A 556 -4.11 10.19 24.16
N THR A 557 -4.61 11.10 24.98
CA THR A 557 -3.86 12.24 25.52
C THR A 557 -4.13 12.39 27.02
N ARG A 558 -3.18 13.02 27.73
CA ARG A 558 -3.36 13.33 29.16
C ARG A 558 -4.49 14.34 29.37
N GLU A 559 -4.62 15.28 28.45
CA GLU A 559 -5.68 16.29 28.42
C GLU A 559 -6.55 16.04 27.19
N PRO A 560 -7.64 15.24 27.28
CA PRO A 560 -8.42 14.87 26.13
C PRO A 560 -9.19 16.07 25.54
N LEU A 561 -9.17 16.17 24.21
CA LEU A 561 -9.99 17.11 23.47
C LEU A 561 -11.33 16.46 23.12
N SER A 562 -12.42 17.14 23.40
CA SER A 562 -13.77 16.69 23.01
C SER A 562 -14.06 16.99 21.55
N ALA A 563 -15.04 16.28 20.99
CA ALA A 563 -15.63 16.63 19.70
C ALA A 563 -16.22 18.05 19.74
N GLU A 564 -16.26 18.70 18.60
CA GLU A 564 -16.71 20.10 18.47
C GLU A 564 -17.93 20.25 17.56
N TYR A 565 -18.22 19.27 16.72
CA TYR A 565 -19.28 19.34 15.74
C TYR A 565 -19.95 17.99 15.53
N TRP A 566 -21.29 17.97 15.41
CA TRP A 566 -22.10 16.76 15.23
C TRP A 566 -23.12 16.92 14.13
N ILE A 567 -23.33 15.87 13.35
CA ILE A 567 -24.37 15.79 12.34
C ILE A 567 -25.31 14.63 12.69
N LEU A 568 -26.60 14.93 12.73
CA LEU A 568 -27.68 13.94 12.87
C LEU A 568 -27.78 13.09 11.60
N PRO A 569 -27.60 11.76 11.66
CA PRO A 569 -27.83 10.89 10.51
C PRO A 569 -29.32 10.86 10.12
N ARG A 570 -29.59 10.88 8.81
CA ARG A 570 -30.92 10.71 8.24
C ARG A 570 -30.84 9.81 7.02
N GLU A 571 -31.82 8.94 6.82
CA GLU A 571 -31.88 8.12 5.60
C GLU A 571 -31.88 9.00 4.35
N GLY A 572 -31.05 8.64 3.36
CA GLY A 572 -30.86 9.42 2.13
C GLY A 572 -29.95 10.64 2.28
N ALA A 573 -29.44 10.92 3.48
CA ALA A 573 -28.46 11.99 3.68
C ALA A 573 -27.06 11.51 3.33
N LEU A 574 -26.33 12.37 2.62
CA LEU A 574 -24.91 12.27 2.31
C LEU A 574 -24.17 13.37 3.08
N VAL A 575 -23.23 12.97 3.92
CA VAL A 575 -22.30 13.89 4.62
C VAL A 575 -20.96 13.81 3.91
N VAL A 576 -20.42 14.95 3.45
CA VAL A 576 -19.12 15.07 2.78
C VAL A 576 -18.24 16.00 3.58
N PHE A 577 -16.99 15.63 3.81
CA PHE A 577 -16.05 16.37 4.65
C PHE A 577 -14.60 16.14 4.24
N PRO A 578 -13.65 17.04 4.57
CA PRO A 578 -12.23 16.84 4.34
C PRO A 578 -11.70 15.56 5.01
N SER A 579 -10.92 14.79 4.30
CA SER A 579 -10.39 13.50 4.78
C SER A 579 -9.48 13.64 6.01
N TYR A 580 -8.87 14.81 6.23
CA TYR A 580 -8.05 15.09 7.43
C TYR A 580 -8.86 15.41 8.69
N LEU A 581 -10.19 15.58 8.62
CA LEU A 581 -10.99 15.81 9.82
C LEU A 581 -11.06 14.54 10.66
N TRP A 582 -10.65 14.66 11.94
CA TRP A 582 -10.96 13.65 12.91
C TRP A 582 -12.47 13.47 12.99
N HIS A 583 -12.93 12.24 12.80
CA HIS A 583 -14.35 11.91 12.89
C HIS A 583 -14.56 10.51 13.45
N GLY A 584 -15.71 10.32 14.01
CA GLY A 584 -16.18 9.07 14.57
C GLY A 584 -17.69 9.11 14.74
N THR A 585 -18.27 8.17 15.46
CA THR A 585 -19.71 8.22 15.77
C THR A 585 -19.97 7.91 17.22
N GLU A 586 -21.02 8.52 17.78
CA GLU A 586 -21.52 8.13 19.09
C GLU A 586 -22.12 6.70 19.02
N PRO A 587 -21.92 5.88 20.06
CA PRO A 587 -22.43 4.51 20.08
C PRO A 587 -23.95 4.45 19.92
N LEU A 588 -24.42 3.41 19.22
CA LEU A 588 -25.85 3.06 19.17
C LEU A 588 -26.28 2.42 20.50
N SER A 589 -27.51 2.63 20.93
CA SER A 589 -28.09 1.86 22.03
C SER A 589 -28.43 0.44 21.57
N GLN A 590 -28.76 -0.46 22.50
CA GLN A 590 -28.98 -1.90 22.25
C GLN A 590 -30.03 -2.17 21.16
N THR A 591 -29.83 -3.26 20.41
CA THR A 591 -30.75 -3.85 19.42
C THR A 591 -31.10 -2.99 18.21
N ARG A 592 -30.21 -2.13 17.75
CA ARG A 592 -30.43 -1.26 16.60
C ARG A 592 -29.39 -1.47 15.53
N GLU A 593 -29.81 -1.29 14.29
CA GLU A 593 -28.94 -1.41 13.12
C GLU A 593 -28.89 -0.09 12.36
N ARG A 594 -27.66 0.34 12.00
CA ARG A 594 -27.40 1.43 11.09
C ARG A 594 -26.63 0.92 9.88
N MET A 595 -27.05 1.29 8.68
CA MET A 595 -26.35 0.97 7.45
C MET A 595 -25.95 2.24 6.72
N SER A 596 -24.69 2.30 6.31
CA SER A 596 -24.14 3.43 5.54
C SER A 596 -23.15 2.94 4.50
N VAL A 597 -22.93 3.78 3.48
CA VAL A 597 -21.85 3.63 2.51
C VAL A 597 -20.84 4.75 2.76
N GLY A 598 -19.59 4.38 3.04
CA GLY A 598 -18.46 5.28 3.10
C GLY A 598 -17.66 5.20 1.81
N TYR A 599 -17.04 6.30 1.42
CA TYR A 599 -16.13 6.34 0.29
C TYR A 599 -15.23 7.56 0.37
N ASP A 600 -14.06 7.44 -0.26
CA ASP A 600 -13.09 8.51 -0.40
C ASP A 600 -13.00 8.98 -1.85
N ILE A 601 -12.64 10.25 -2.02
CA ILE A 601 -12.56 10.93 -3.29
C ILE A 601 -11.19 11.60 -3.41
N LEU A 602 -10.66 11.59 -4.63
CA LEU A 602 -9.46 12.35 -5.01
C LEU A 602 -9.81 13.35 -6.11
N PRO A 603 -9.13 14.51 -6.18
CA PRO A 603 -9.25 15.42 -7.31
C PRO A 603 -8.59 14.80 -8.55
N THR A 604 -9.11 15.11 -9.75
CA THR A 604 -8.56 14.61 -11.04
C THR A 604 -7.86 15.70 -11.81
#